data_cea5077aca6ba9673651f1e95b902ce5
#
_entry.id   cea5077aca6ba9673651f1e95b902ce5
#
_cell.length_a   1.000
_cell.length_b   1.000
_cell.length_c   1.000
_cell.angle_alpha   90.00
_cell.angle_beta   90.00
_cell.angle_gamma   90.00
#
_symmetry.space_group_name_H-M   'P 1'
#
loop_
_entity.id
_entity.type
_entity.pdbx_description
1 polymer ?
#
loop_
_entity_poly.entity_id
_entity_poly.type
_entity_poly.pdbx_seq_one_letter_code
_entity_poly.pdbx_strand_id
1 'polypeptide(L)'
;MSYDINILGIKTSGKHGIYEIEKSNNQKFLVDIKIILDNFLGDEIHDTINYENVVDDVIRIVKTESFNLIETLSKKITQEIYKKYNSESNVKIFEIIVTVHKPDTILKEKTNNLSVTYSEKFK
;
A
#
# COMPACT_ATOMS: atom_id res chain seq x y z
N MET A 1 -21.46 7.51 -8.73
CA MET A 1 -20.65 6.64 -9.61
C MET A 1 -19.21 6.63 -9.10
N SER A 2 -18.60 5.48 -9.04
CA SER A 2 -17.24 5.33 -8.52
C SER A 2 -16.42 4.39 -9.40
N TYR A 3 -15.10 4.51 -9.29
CA TYR A 3 -14.15 3.60 -9.94
C TYR A 3 -13.22 3.04 -8.89
N ASP A 4 -12.85 1.78 -9.04
CA ASP A 4 -11.85 1.13 -8.20
C ASP A 4 -10.58 0.94 -9.02
N ILE A 5 -9.47 1.50 -8.54
CA ILE A 5 -8.15 1.17 -9.08
C ILE A 5 -7.60 0.04 -8.20
N ASN A 6 -7.31 -1.09 -8.82
CA ASN A 6 -6.79 -2.26 -8.12
C ASN A 6 -5.36 -2.52 -8.59
N ILE A 7 -4.41 -2.43 -7.68
CA ILE A 7 -3.00 -2.74 -7.94
C ILE A 7 -2.65 -3.90 -7.02
N LEU A 8 -2.41 -5.07 -7.62
CA LEU A 8 -2.23 -6.30 -6.86
C LEU A 8 -0.80 -6.80 -6.95
N GLY A 9 -0.27 -7.21 -5.80
CA GLY A 9 1.02 -7.86 -5.73
C GLY A 9 2.21 -6.98 -6.08
N ILE A 10 2.22 -5.74 -5.57
CA ILE A 10 3.40 -4.88 -5.73
C ILE A 10 4.56 -5.56 -5.02
N LYS A 11 5.61 -5.86 -5.78
CA LYS A 11 6.77 -6.61 -5.27
C LYS A 11 7.79 -5.65 -4.70
N THR A 12 8.15 -5.85 -3.44
CA THR A 12 9.14 -5.01 -2.77
C THR A 12 9.79 -5.80 -1.63
N SER A 13 10.73 -5.16 -0.95
CA SER A 13 11.41 -5.75 0.20
C SER A 13 11.67 -4.67 1.23
N GLY A 14 11.84 -5.09 2.47
CA GLY A 14 12.10 -4.15 3.56
C GLY A 14 12.43 -4.87 4.85
N LYS A 15 12.63 -4.08 5.89
CA LYS A 15 13.04 -4.56 7.22
C LYS A 15 11.96 -4.18 8.22
N HIS A 16 10.94 -5.02 8.30
CA HIS A 16 9.79 -4.80 9.19
C HIS A 16 9.52 -6.03 10.04
N GLY A 17 9.30 -5.84 11.32
CA GLY A 17 9.00 -6.89 12.28
C GLY A 17 9.51 -6.55 13.66
N ILE A 18 9.09 -7.33 14.67
CA ILE A 18 9.47 -7.11 16.06
C ILE A 18 10.80 -7.75 16.43
N TYR A 19 11.26 -8.74 15.66
CA TYR A 19 12.50 -9.47 15.94
C TYR A 19 13.70 -8.75 15.34
N GLU A 20 14.86 -8.85 16.02
CA GLU A 20 16.11 -8.26 15.55
C GLU A 20 16.47 -8.73 14.14
N ILE A 21 16.28 -10.01 13.85
CA ILE A 21 16.59 -10.57 12.53
C ILE A 21 15.73 -9.93 11.44
N GLU A 22 14.49 -9.59 11.77
CA GLU A 22 13.57 -8.94 10.82
C GLU A 22 13.95 -7.49 10.56
N LYS A 23 14.57 -6.83 11.53
CA LYS A 23 15.03 -5.44 11.42
C LYS A 23 16.39 -5.33 10.76
N SER A 24 17.14 -6.42 10.73
CA SER A 24 18.52 -6.44 10.18
C SER A 24 18.56 -6.97 8.76
N ASN A 25 17.58 -7.73 8.33
CA ASN A 25 17.59 -8.40 7.03
C ASN A 25 16.38 -8.02 6.20
N ASN A 26 16.59 -7.81 4.91
CA ASN A 26 15.49 -7.59 3.99
C ASN A 26 14.63 -8.83 3.87
N GLN A 27 13.32 -8.60 3.87
CA GLN A 27 12.33 -9.62 3.63
C GLN A 27 11.48 -9.21 2.44
N LYS A 28 10.96 -10.19 1.74
CA LYS A 28 10.02 -9.98 0.65
C LYS A 28 8.66 -9.55 1.19
N PHE A 29 8.09 -8.52 0.59
CA PHE A 29 6.72 -8.08 0.85
C PHE A 29 5.97 -7.97 -0.47
N LEU A 30 4.66 -8.24 -0.42
CA LEU A 30 3.75 -7.98 -1.52
C LEU A 30 2.68 -7.04 -0.99
N VAL A 31 2.34 -6.01 -1.77
CA VAL A 31 1.35 -5.03 -1.34
C VAL A 31 0.25 -4.92 -2.38
N ASP A 32 -0.99 -5.05 -1.91
CA ASP A 32 -2.17 -4.80 -2.74
C ASP A 32 -2.76 -3.46 -2.33
N ILE A 33 -3.13 -2.65 -3.30
CA ILE A 33 -3.83 -1.38 -3.05
C ILE A 33 -5.10 -1.33 -3.88
N LYS A 34 -6.19 -0.96 -3.22
CA LYS A 34 -7.44 -0.58 -3.90
C LYS A 34 -7.71 0.88 -3.56
N ILE A 35 -7.81 1.72 -4.58
CA ILE A 35 -8.18 3.13 -4.42
C ILE A 35 -9.55 3.32 -5.05
N ILE A 36 -10.52 3.73 -4.25
CA ILE A 36 -11.88 3.98 -4.71
C ILE A 36 -12.02 5.46 -4.97
N LEU A 37 -12.28 5.80 -6.22
CA LEU A 37 -12.41 7.17 -6.68
C LEU A 37 -13.88 7.53 -6.85
N ASP A 38 -14.22 8.72 -6.39
CA ASP A 38 -15.55 9.28 -6.55
C ASP A 38 -15.55 10.11 -7.81
N ASN A 39 -16.23 9.63 -8.84
CA ASN A 39 -16.45 10.39 -10.08
C ASN A 39 -15.20 10.66 -10.92
N PHE A 40 -15.11 10.01 -12.05
CA PHE A 40 -14.05 10.20 -13.02
C PHE A 40 -14.65 10.80 -14.29
N LEU A 41 -14.11 11.94 -14.73
CA LEU A 41 -14.71 12.71 -15.83
C LEU A 41 -13.68 13.16 -16.88
N GLY A 42 -13.02 12.29 -17.56
CA GLY A 42 -12.10 12.73 -18.58
C GLY A 42 -11.20 11.61 -19.05
N ASP A 43 -10.23 11.96 -19.88
CA ASP A 43 -9.33 10.98 -20.47
C ASP A 43 -7.87 11.46 -20.41
N GLU A 44 -7.57 12.32 -19.45
CA GLU A 44 -6.21 12.80 -19.22
C GLU A 44 -5.66 12.19 -17.91
N ILE A 45 -4.34 12.12 -17.80
CA ILE A 45 -3.71 11.52 -16.63
C ILE A 45 -4.10 12.22 -15.33
N HIS A 46 -4.30 13.52 -15.35
CA HIS A 46 -4.68 14.26 -14.16
C HIS A 46 -6.17 14.12 -13.80
N ASP A 47 -6.94 13.45 -14.64
CA ASP A 47 -8.34 13.11 -14.34
C ASP A 47 -8.46 11.82 -13.55
N THR A 48 -7.35 11.19 -13.22
CA THR A 48 -7.29 9.97 -12.42
C THR A 48 -6.08 10.03 -11.48
N ILE A 49 -5.77 8.91 -10.85
CA ILE A 49 -4.56 8.75 -10.05
C ILE A 49 -3.47 8.12 -10.93
N ASN A 50 -2.27 8.69 -10.92
CA ASN A 50 -1.15 8.08 -11.64
C ASN A 50 -0.64 6.87 -10.89
N TYR A 51 -1.16 5.69 -11.21
CA TYR A 51 -0.86 4.47 -10.49
C TYR A 51 0.56 3.95 -10.70
N GLU A 52 1.26 4.36 -11.75
CA GLU A 52 2.69 4.05 -11.87
C GLU A 52 3.47 4.72 -10.73
N ASN A 53 3.15 5.97 -10.43
CA ASN A 53 3.77 6.69 -9.32
C ASN A 53 3.37 6.11 -7.97
N VAL A 54 2.12 5.65 -7.84
CA VAL A 54 1.66 4.98 -6.62
C VAL A 54 2.51 3.74 -6.33
N VAL A 55 2.76 2.92 -7.35
CA VAL A 55 3.60 1.72 -7.23
C VAL A 55 5.00 2.10 -6.75
N ASP A 56 5.60 3.10 -7.37
CA ASP A 56 6.95 3.55 -6.99
C ASP A 56 6.98 4.07 -5.54
N ASP A 57 5.96 4.81 -5.13
CA ASP A 57 5.87 5.33 -3.76
C ASP A 57 5.74 4.20 -2.74
N VAL A 58 4.93 3.19 -3.04
CA VAL A 58 4.76 2.03 -2.15
C VAL A 58 6.09 1.29 -1.99
N ILE A 59 6.78 1.05 -3.10
CA ILE A 59 8.08 0.38 -3.07
C ILE A 59 9.05 1.17 -2.19
N ARG A 60 9.10 2.48 -2.36
CA ARG A 60 9.98 3.36 -1.58
C ARG A 60 9.65 3.29 -0.08
N ILE A 61 8.36 3.40 0.27
CA ILE A 61 7.94 3.39 1.67
C ILE A 61 8.37 2.09 2.35
N VAL A 62 8.10 0.95 1.71
CA VAL A 62 8.46 -0.35 2.28
C VAL A 62 9.97 -0.48 2.45
N LYS A 63 10.75 0.01 1.50
CA LYS A 63 12.22 -0.10 1.53
C LYS A 63 12.87 0.83 2.52
N THR A 64 12.34 2.04 2.69
CA THR A 64 13.01 3.09 3.47
C THR A 64 12.53 3.19 4.91
N GLU A 65 11.31 2.79 5.19
CA GLU A 65 10.78 2.80 6.56
C GLU A 65 11.09 1.46 7.24
N SER A 66 11.08 1.46 8.57
CA SER A 66 11.21 0.22 9.35
C SER A 66 10.25 0.28 10.52
N PHE A 67 9.23 -0.56 10.50
CA PHE A 67 8.22 -0.61 11.54
C PHE A 67 8.24 -1.96 12.24
N ASN A 68 7.83 -1.97 13.51
CA ASN A 68 7.68 -3.22 14.26
C ASN A 68 6.52 -4.05 13.73
N LEU A 69 5.47 -3.39 13.24
CA LEU A 69 4.23 -4.05 12.83
C LEU A 69 3.91 -3.71 11.38
N ILE A 70 3.46 -4.70 10.61
CA ILE A 70 2.99 -4.44 9.25
C ILE A 70 1.64 -3.71 9.26
N GLU A 71 0.92 -3.73 10.37
CA GLU A 71 -0.25 -2.86 10.59
C GLU A 71 0.13 -1.38 10.48
N THR A 72 1.22 -1.00 11.15
CA THR A 72 1.74 0.37 11.08
C THR A 72 2.20 0.72 9.67
N LEU A 73 2.85 -0.22 8.99
CA LEU A 73 3.28 -0.04 7.62
C LEU A 73 2.10 0.19 6.68
N SER A 74 1.05 -0.62 6.80
CA SER A 74 -0.13 -0.50 5.93
C SER A 74 -0.86 0.82 6.14
N LYS A 75 -0.94 1.29 7.39
CA LYS A 75 -1.52 2.60 7.70
C LYS A 75 -0.68 3.74 7.12
N LYS A 76 0.64 3.64 7.23
CA LYS A 76 1.56 4.65 6.69
C LYS A 76 1.44 4.76 5.18
N ILE A 77 1.39 3.64 4.48
CA ILE A 77 1.18 3.60 3.03
C ILE A 77 -0.12 4.32 2.67
N THR A 78 -1.21 3.96 3.35
CA THR A 78 -2.53 4.55 3.11
C THR A 78 -2.51 6.07 3.24
N GLN A 79 -1.94 6.56 4.33
CA GLN A 79 -1.95 7.99 4.64
C GLN A 79 -1.07 8.79 3.69
N GLU A 80 0.09 8.27 3.30
CA GLU A 80 0.96 8.95 2.35
C GLU A 80 0.35 9.01 0.95
N ILE A 81 -0.26 7.90 0.51
CA ILE A 81 -0.92 7.86 -0.79
C ILE A 81 -2.09 8.86 -0.83
N TYR A 82 -2.92 8.87 0.19
CA TYR A 82 -4.03 9.81 0.24
C TYR A 82 -3.54 11.26 0.19
N LYS A 83 -2.60 11.59 1.07
CA LYS A 83 -2.09 12.97 1.20
C LYS A 83 -1.53 13.49 -0.13
N LYS A 84 -0.76 12.66 -0.82
CA LYS A 84 -0.12 13.06 -2.06
C LYS A 84 -1.11 13.15 -3.22
N TYR A 85 -1.87 12.08 -3.46
CA TYR A 85 -2.67 11.97 -4.68
C TYR A 85 -4.01 12.66 -4.60
N ASN A 86 -4.58 12.84 -3.43
CA ASN A 86 -5.81 13.59 -3.29
C ASN A 86 -5.62 15.07 -3.64
N SER A 87 -4.40 15.61 -3.47
CA SER A 87 -4.09 16.99 -3.79
C SER A 87 -3.61 17.19 -5.23
N GLU A 88 -3.10 16.14 -5.88
CA GLU A 88 -2.50 16.22 -7.21
C GLU A 88 -3.46 15.92 -8.36
N SER A 89 -4.62 15.36 -8.06
CA SER A 89 -5.56 14.94 -9.11
C SER A 89 -6.88 15.72 -9.03
N ASN A 90 -7.62 15.64 -10.13
CA ASN A 90 -8.95 16.25 -10.22
C ASN A 90 -10.05 15.34 -9.68
N VAL A 91 -9.72 14.13 -9.26
CA VAL A 91 -10.66 13.20 -8.68
C VAL A 91 -10.53 13.17 -7.18
N LYS A 92 -11.61 12.80 -6.52
CA LYS A 92 -11.64 12.67 -5.08
C LYS A 92 -11.44 11.21 -4.69
N ILE A 93 -10.53 10.98 -3.76
CA ILE A 93 -10.33 9.64 -3.19
C ILE A 93 -11.37 9.44 -2.10
N PHE A 94 -12.20 8.41 -2.24
CA PHE A 94 -13.22 8.07 -1.25
C PHE A 94 -12.69 7.10 -0.21
N GLU A 95 -11.95 6.09 -0.64
CA GLU A 95 -11.45 5.04 0.25
C GLU A 95 -10.17 4.47 -0.30
N ILE A 96 -9.26 4.08 0.59
CA ILE A 96 -8.05 3.33 0.24
C ILE A 96 -8.00 2.07 1.11
N ILE A 97 -7.75 0.94 0.49
CA ILE A 97 -7.60 -0.35 1.16
C ILE A 97 -6.23 -0.89 0.80
N VAL A 98 -5.40 -1.14 1.82
CA VAL A 98 -4.02 -1.63 1.63
C VAL A 98 -3.89 -2.98 2.34
N THR A 99 -3.42 -3.98 1.61
CA THR A 99 -3.10 -5.29 2.19
C THR A 99 -1.61 -5.51 2.05
N VAL A 100 -0.92 -5.71 3.16
CA VAL A 100 0.51 -6.04 3.19
C VAL A 100 0.64 -7.53 3.46
N HIS A 101 1.27 -8.23 2.53
CA HIS A 101 1.54 -9.67 2.63
C HIS A 101 2.99 -9.88 3.03
N LYS A 102 3.21 -10.79 3.97
CA LYS A 102 4.53 -11.14 4.49
C LYS A 102 4.75 -12.64 4.28
N PRO A 103 5.07 -13.07 3.05
CA PRO A 103 5.13 -14.51 2.72
C PRO A 103 6.26 -15.27 3.43
N ASP A 104 7.37 -14.58 3.74
CA ASP A 104 8.54 -15.21 4.37
C ASP A 104 8.59 -14.95 5.88
N THR A 105 7.43 -14.87 6.52
CA THR A 105 7.34 -14.77 7.99
C THR A 105 7.88 -16.03 8.66
N ILE A 106 8.17 -15.92 9.95
CA ILE A 106 8.55 -17.08 10.78
C ILE A 106 7.46 -18.15 10.83
N LEU A 107 6.23 -17.79 10.41
CA LEU A 107 5.09 -18.70 10.38
C LEU A 107 4.95 -19.43 9.03
N LYS A 108 5.89 -19.27 8.10
CA LYS A 108 5.77 -19.83 6.74
C LYS A 108 5.65 -21.35 6.71
N GLU A 109 6.19 -22.04 7.72
CA GLU A 109 6.08 -23.49 7.81
C GLU A 109 4.68 -23.95 8.28
N LYS A 110 3.88 -23.02 8.79
CA LYS A 110 2.56 -23.32 9.37
C LYS A 110 1.41 -22.68 8.59
N THR A 111 1.70 -21.66 7.82
CA THR A 111 0.70 -20.91 7.07
C THR A 111 1.17 -20.69 5.64
N ASN A 112 0.23 -20.57 4.70
CA ASN A 112 0.57 -20.25 3.32
C ASN A 112 0.95 -18.80 3.15
N ASN A 113 0.37 -17.92 3.96
CA ASN A 113 0.60 -16.48 3.86
C ASN A 113 0.12 -15.82 5.13
N LEU A 114 0.75 -14.70 5.47
CA LEU A 114 0.30 -13.80 6.53
C LEU A 114 0.10 -12.44 5.90
N SER A 115 -1.05 -11.83 6.13
CA SER A 115 -1.31 -10.49 5.63
C SER A 115 -2.12 -9.68 6.62
N VAL A 116 -2.00 -8.36 6.50
CA VAL A 116 -2.81 -7.40 7.25
C VAL A 116 -3.44 -6.45 6.24
N THR A 117 -4.72 -6.18 6.40
CA THR A 117 -5.45 -5.23 5.56
C THR A 117 -5.87 -4.04 6.42
N TYR A 118 -5.54 -2.86 5.96
CA TYR A 118 -5.97 -1.59 6.56
C TYR A 118 -6.84 -0.86 5.55
N SER A 119 -7.94 -0.31 6.00
CA SER A 119 -8.81 0.50 5.13
C SER A 119 -9.18 1.80 5.83
N GLU A 120 -9.30 2.85 5.04
CA GLU A 120 -9.69 4.16 5.55
C GLU A 120 -10.56 4.87 4.52
N LYS A 121 -11.70 5.38 4.99
CA LYS A 121 -12.60 6.20 4.18
C LYS A 121 -12.31 7.66 4.45
N PHE A 122 -12.33 8.45 3.39
CA PHE A 122 -12.02 9.88 3.45
C PHE A 122 -13.28 10.70 3.12
N LYS A 123 -13.36 11.87 3.72
CA LYS A 123 -14.51 12.76 3.50
C LYS A 123 -14.23 13.84 2.49
#